data_c682f1c3dcf5fd2c46cf9791edef895c
#
_entry.id   c682f1c3dcf5fd2c46cf9791edef895c
#
_cell.length_a   1.000
_cell.length_b   1.000
_cell.length_c   1.000
_cell.angle_alpha   90.00
_cell.angle_beta   90.00
_cell.angle_gamma   90.00
#
_symmetry.space_group_name_H-M   'P 1'
#
loop_
_entity.id
_entity.type
_entity.pdbx_description
1 polymer ?
#
loop_
_entity_poly.entity_id
_entity_poly.type
_entity_poly.pdbx_seq_one_letter_code
_entity_poly.pdbx_strand_id
1 'polypeptide(L)'
;MVLTKTPICNFGEKTKSFELKGIDGKIHKLEDHVGKNGLLIMFICNHCPYVKAVIRDIVKDCENLKSEGVNSIAIMSNDTKEYPEDSFENMKAFSKKFNFSFPYLIDESQSIAKEYGAVCTPDFFGYNRNLELQYRGRIRELKDLKPINSNESDLLKAMRLIIKTGKGPEDQIPSMGCNIKWVK
;
A
#
# COMPACT_ATOMS: atom_id res chain seq x y z
N MET A 1 -12.04 -3.58 16.68
CA MET A 1 -11.19 -3.79 15.47
C MET A 1 -11.76 -4.98 14.73
N VAL A 2 -12.17 -4.82 13.48
CA VAL A 2 -12.69 -5.91 12.66
C VAL A 2 -11.60 -6.33 11.69
N LEU A 3 -11.32 -7.64 11.66
CA LEU A 3 -10.38 -8.24 10.72
C LEU A 3 -11.05 -8.40 9.37
N THR A 4 -10.43 -7.90 8.32
CA THR A 4 -10.98 -7.87 6.97
C THR A 4 -9.95 -8.42 5.98
N LYS A 5 -10.42 -9.17 4.99
CA LYS A 5 -9.63 -9.61 3.84
C LYS A 5 -9.93 -8.74 2.62
N THR A 6 -8.92 -8.48 1.81
CA THR A 6 -9.12 -7.77 0.54
C THR A 6 -9.91 -8.63 -0.45
N PRO A 7 -10.66 -8.00 -1.39
CA PRO A 7 -11.17 -8.69 -2.57
C PRO A 7 -10.05 -9.31 -3.40
N ILE A 8 -10.41 -10.17 -4.33
CA ILE A 8 -9.51 -10.70 -5.36
C ILE A 8 -9.11 -9.58 -6.34
N CYS A 9 -7.97 -9.77 -7.00
CA CYS A 9 -7.46 -8.83 -7.99
C CYS A 9 -8.44 -8.68 -9.17
N ASN A 10 -8.84 -7.44 -9.47
CA ASN A 10 -9.59 -7.10 -10.67
C ASN A 10 -8.58 -6.74 -11.78
N PHE A 11 -8.06 -7.75 -12.46
CA PHE A 11 -7.02 -7.60 -13.47
C PHE A 11 -7.40 -6.61 -14.56
N GLY A 12 -6.48 -5.69 -14.87
CA GLY A 12 -6.65 -4.68 -15.92
C GLY A 12 -7.38 -3.42 -15.46
N GLU A 13 -7.89 -3.36 -14.24
CA GLU A 13 -8.49 -2.13 -13.70
C GLU A 13 -7.46 -1.00 -13.70
N LYS A 14 -7.85 0.16 -14.22
CA LYS A 14 -6.97 1.34 -14.27
C LYS A 14 -6.89 2.03 -12.92
N THR A 15 -5.75 2.68 -12.67
CA THR A 15 -5.59 3.59 -11.54
C THR A 15 -6.64 4.71 -11.56
N LYS A 16 -6.95 5.25 -10.39
CA LYS A 16 -7.76 6.47 -10.23
C LYS A 16 -6.82 7.61 -9.89
N SER A 17 -6.95 8.74 -10.59
CA SER A 17 -6.18 9.95 -10.28
C SER A 17 -6.53 10.49 -8.91
N PHE A 18 -5.55 11.10 -8.26
CA PHE A 18 -5.74 11.79 -6.99
C PHE A 18 -4.76 12.95 -6.84
N GLU A 19 -5.14 13.87 -5.97
CA GLU A 19 -4.29 14.92 -5.43
C GLU A 19 -4.39 14.88 -3.91
N LEU A 20 -3.33 14.45 -3.24
CA LEU A 20 -3.31 14.27 -1.79
C LEU A 20 -2.13 14.98 -1.14
N LYS A 21 -2.32 15.44 0.08
CA LYS A 21 -1.26 16.05 0.87
C LYS A 21 -0.31 14.99 1.43
N GLY A 22 0.97 15.14 1.18
CA GLY A 22 2.02 14.33 1.76
C GLY A 22 2.50 14.85 3.11
N ILE A 23 3.16 13.97 3.87
CA ILE A 23 3.79 14.34 5.16
C ILE A 23 4.91 15.37 5.03
N ASP A 24 5.43 15.60 3.82
CA ASP A 24 6.35 16.69 3.46
C ASP A 24 5.66 18.05 3.29
N GLY A 25 4.33 18.11 3.46
CA GLY A 25 3.51 19.31 3.33
C GLY A 25 3.15 19.67 1.89
N LYS A 26 3.59 18.91 0.89
CA LYS A 26 3.31 19.14 -0.53
C LYS A 26 2.06 18.39 -0.98
N ILE A 27 1.47 18.85 -2.07
CA ILE A 27 0.42 18.10 -2.79
C ILE A 27 1.11 17.16 -3.78
N HIS A 28 0.71 15.91 -3.74
CA HIS A 28 1.18 14.84 -4.62
C HIS A 28 0.05 14.39 -5.53
N LYS A 29 0.33 14.31 -6.82
CA LYS A 29 -0.57 13.76 -7.83
C LYS A 29 -0.10 12.36 -8.20
N LEU A 30 -1.04 11.49 -8.57
CA LEU A 30 -0.70 10.13 -9.02
C LEU A 30 0.38 10.15 -10.13
N GLU A 31 0.18 11.04 -11.11
CA GLU A 31 0.99 11.14 -12.32
C GLU A 31 2.47 11.46 -12.03
N ASP A 32 2.74 12.19 -10.95
CA ASP A 32 4.10 12.56 -10.52
C ASP A 32 4.91 11.35 -9.99
N HIS A 33 4.23 10.24 -9.72
CA HIS A 33 4.83 9.08 -9.07
C HIS A 33 4.85 7.81 -9.91
N VAL A 34 4.40 7.87 -11.15
CA VAL A 34 4.41 6.69 -12.03
C VAL A 34 5.84 6.29 -12.35
N GLY A 35 6.21 5.07 -12.02
CA GLY A 35 7.52 4.52 -12.35
C GLY A 35 7.58 4.02 -13.80
N LYS A 36 8.79 3.92 -14.34
CA LYS A 36 9.04 3.43 -15.71
C LYS A 36 8.42 2.05 -15.96
N ASN A 37 8.42 1.18 -14.96
CA ASN A 37 7.97 -0.20 -15.05
C ASN A 37 6.67 -0.49 -14.29
N GLY A 38 6.09 0.51 -13.63
CA GLY A 38 4.83 0.36 -12.90
C GLY A 38 4.74 1.21 -11.64
N LEU A 39 3.73 0.91 -10.84
CA LEU A 39 3.40 1.65 -9.62
C LEU A 39 2.86 0.68 -8.56
N LEU A 40 3.25 0.89 -7.31
CA LEU A 40 2.66 0.23 -6.15
C LEU A 40 1.92 1.28 -5.31
N ILE A 41 0.62 1.09 -5.10
CA ILE A 41 -0.19 1.90 -4.18
C ILE A 41 -0.54 1.04 -2.98
N MET A 42 -0.35 1.60 -1.78
CA MET A 42 -0.58 0.88 -0.52
C MET A 42 -1.48 1.71 0.39
N PHE A 43 -2.56 1.12 0.89
CA PHE A 43 -3.31 1.71 1.99
C PHE A 43 -2.77 1.15 3.30
N ILE A 44 -2.17 2.01 4.10
CA ILE A 44 -1.57 1.66 5.40
C ILE A 44 -1.97 2.70 6.46
N CYS A 45 -1.80 2.33 7.73
CA CYS A 45 -1.95 3.26 8.84
C CYS A 45 -0.91 2.98 9.93
N ASN A 46 -0.80 3.88 10.90
CA ASN A 46 0.28 3.81 11.89
C ASN A 46 -0.01 2.83 13.04
N HIS A 47 -1.30 2.68 13.41
CA HIS A 47 -1.68 1.91 14.61
C HIS A 47 -1.97 0.44 14.33
N CYS A 48 -2.25 0.04 13.09
CA CYS A 48 -2.63 -1.33 12.73
C CYS A 48 -1.51 -2.34 13.04
N PRO A 49 -1.77 -3.38 13.86
CA PRO A 49 -0.76 -4.38 14.18
C PRO A 49 -0.30 -5.18 12.95
N TYR A 50 -1.16 -5.38 11.95
CA TYR A 50 -0.80 -6.03 10.69
C TYR A 50 0.16 -5.18 9.86
N VAL A 51 -0.01 -3.86 9.83
CA VAL A 51 0.95 -2.95 9.19
C VAL A 51 2.27 -2.99 9.94
N LYS A 52 2.24 -2.88 11.27
CA LYS A 52 3.46 -2.92 12.11
C LYS A 52 4.24 -4.22 11.95
N ALA A 53 3.55 -5.34 11.75
CA ALA A 53 4.17 -6.64 11.54
C ALA A 53 4.99 -6.73 10.26
N VAL A 54 4.60 -5.99 9.20
CA VAL A 54 5.23 -6.05 7.87
C VAL A 54 5.89 -4.75 7.43
N ILE A 55 5.91 -3.71 8.24
CA ILE A 55 6.39 -2.39 7.81
C ILE A 55 7.84 -2.39 7.34
N ARG A 56 8.70 -3.21 7.95
CA ARG A 56 10.10 -3.36 7.53
C ARG A 56 10.22 -4.06 6.16
N ASP A 57 9.34 -5.03 5.90
CA ASP A 57 9.24 -5.67 4.58
C ASP A 57 8.73 -4.70 3.54
N ILE A 58 7.71 -3.89 3.87
CA ILE A 58 7.20 -2.84 2.98
C ILE A 58 8.32 -1.89 2.56
N VAL A 59 9.08 -1.36 3.52
CA VAL A 59 10.19 -0.42 3.22
C VAL A 59 11.23 -1.08 2.33
N LYS A 60 11.68 -2.29 2.68
CA LYS A 60 12.67 -3.04 1.91
C LYS A 60 12.20 -3.35 0.49
N ASP A 61 10.95 -3.80 0.33
CA ASP A 61 10.39 -4.12 -0.98
C ASP A 61 10.24 -2.87 -1.85
N CYS A 62 9.80 -1.75 -1.26
CA CYS A 62 9.72 -0.46 -1.97
C CYS A 62 11.09 0.03 -2.44
N GLU A 63 12.16 -0.14 -1.65
CA GLU A 63 13.52 0.20 -2.07
C GLU A 63 13.98 -0.68 -3.24
N ASN A 64 13.76 -1.98 -3.17
CA ASN A 64 14.06 -2.91 -4.26
C ASN A 64 13.29 -2.51 -5.54
N LEU A 65 11.98 -2.32 -5.43
CA LEU A 65 11.11 -1.96 -6.55
C LEU A 65 11.51 -0.63 -7.19
N LYS A 66 11.91 0.36 -6.39
CA LYS A 66 12.40 1.65 -6.88
C LYS A 66 13.63 1.47 -7.77
N SER A 67 14.59 0.63 -7.36
CA SER A 67 15.78 0.32 -8.17
C SER A 67 15.42 -0.41 -9.48
N GLU A 68 14.27 -1.09 -9.51
CA GLU A 68 13.74 -1.82 -10.66
C GLU A 68 12.72 -1.00 -11.50
N GLY A 69 12.59 0.32 -11.21
CA GLY A 69 11.75 1.24 -11.96
C GLY A 69 10.26 1.23 -11.61
N VAL A 70 9.89 0.67 -10.46
CA VAL A 70 8.54 0.76 -9.90
C VAL A 70 8.56 1.69 -8.70
N ASN A 71 7.81 2.78 -8.76
CA ASN A 71 7.64 3.67 -7.62
C ASN A 71 6.51 3.18 -6.70
N SER A 72 6.55 3.65 -5.45
CA SER A 72 5.55 3.26 -4.43
C SER A 72 4.96 4.49 -3.76
N ILE A 73 3.69 4.42 -3.41
CA ILE A 73 2.95 5.45 -2.67
C ILE A 73 2.18 4.78 -1.54
N ALA A 74 2.25 5.34 -0.35
CA ALA A 74 1.41 4.93 0.78
C ALA A 74 0.33 5.98 1.05
N ILE A 75 -0.90 5.54 1.29
CA ILE A 75 -2.06 6.39 1.57
C ILE A 75 -2.66 5.97 2.90
N MET A 76 -2.90 6.94 3.78
CA MET A 76 -3.59 6.77 5.05
C MET A 76 -4.97 7.40 4.96
N SER A 77 -6.02 6.59 5.18
CA SER A 77 -7.42 7.00 5.00
C SER A 77 -8.29 6.75 6.25
N ASN A 78 -7.69 6.53 7.42
CA ASN A 78 -8.46 6.37 8.65
C ASN A 78 -8.97 7.72 9.18
N ASP A 79 -10.11 7.69 9.86
CA ASP A 79 -10.62 8.82 10.63
C ASP A 79 -9.64 9.16 11.77
N THR A 80 -8.94 10.27 11.62
CA THR A 80 -7.93 10.74 12.58
C THR A 80 -8.52 11.38 13.83
N LYS A 81 -9.83 11.69 13.83
CA LYS A 81 -10.52 12.24 15.01
C LYS A 81 -10.82 11.14 16.01
N GLU A 82 -11.33 10.02 15.54
CA GLU A 82 -11.59 8.84 16.38
C GLU A 82 -10.32 8.02 16.66
N TYR A 83 -9.31 8.12 15.76
CA TYR A 83 -8.04 7.36 15.83
C TYR A 83 -6.85 8.31 15.72
N PRO A 84 -6.54 9.09 16.79
CA PRO A 84 -5.48 10.10 16.77
C PRO A 84 -4.07 9.51 16.59
N GLU A 85 -3.89 8.21 16.77
CA GLU A 85 -2.65 7.50 16.45
C GLU A 85 -2.31 7.59 14.96
N ASP A 86 -3.29 7.83 14.08
CA ASP A 86 -3.10 8.03 12.65
C ASP A 86 -3.07 9.51 12.24
N SER A 87 -2.95 10.43 13.19
CA SER A 87 -2.83 11.85 12.90
C SER A 87 -1.65 12.17 11.98
N PHE A 88 -1.74 13.30 11.28
CA PHE A 88 -0.71 13.76 10.36
C PHE A 88 0.69 13.83 11.00
N GLU A 89 0.78 14.30 12.26
CA GLU A 89 2.05 14.32 12.99
C GLU A 89 2.56 12.93 13.33
N ASN A 90 1.66 12.00 13.67
CA ASN A 90 2.02 10.61 13.90
C ASN A 90 2.43 9.88 12.60
N MET A 91 1.87 10.25 11.45
CA MET A 91 2.34 9.77 10.14
C MET A 91 3.79 10.17 9.88
N LYS A 92 4.16 11.43 10.18
CA LYS A 92 5.56 11.91 10.08
C LYS A 92 6.49 11.11 10.99
N ALA A 93 6.09 10.93 12.25
CA ALA A 93 6.86 10.18 13.22
C ALA A 93 7.05 8.70 12.81
N PHE A 94 5.99 8.08 12.30
CA PHE A 94 6.01 6.69 11.82
C PHE A 94 6.92 6.54 10.59
N SER A 95 6.80 7.41 9.62
CA SER A 95 7.67 7.46 8.43
C SER A 95 9.14 7.61 8.80
N LYS A 96 9.45 8.55 9.71
CA LYS A 96 10.82 8.75 10.21
C LYS A 96 11.36 7.52 10.96
N LYS A 97 10.54 6.92 11.82
CA LYS A 97 10.92 5.73 12.60
C LYS A 97 11.32 4.55 11.74
N PHE A 98 10.64 4.36 10.60
CA PHE A 98 10.86 3.22 9.71
C PHE A 98 11.60 3.59 8.42
N ASN A 99 12.09 4.84 8.31
CA ASN A 99 12.87 5.33 7.15
C ASN A 99 12.14 5.13 5.83
N PHE A 100 10.91 5.63 5.69
CA PHE A 100 10.16 5.52 4.44
C PHE A 100 10.92 6.18 3.28
N SER A 101 11.12 5.44 2.20
CA SER A 101 11.72 5.90 0.95
C SER A 101 10.68 6.27 -0.11
N PHE A 102 9.42 6.32 0.26
CA PHE A 102 8.25 6.59 -0.57
C PHE A 102 7.34 7.65 0.07
N PRO A 103 6.53 8.37 -0.72
CA PRO A 103 5.54 9.32 -0.21
C PRO A 103 4.51 8.65 0.71
N TYR A 104 4.18 9.32 1.81
CA TYR A 104 3.08 8.92 2.69
C TYR A 104 2.05 10.03 2.72
N LEU A 105 0.89 9.77 2.15
CA LEU A 105 -0.15 10.74 1.83
C LEU A 105 -1.37 10.55 2.74
N ILE A 106 -2.07 11.65 3.03
CA ILE A 106 -3.31 11.60 3.81
C ILE A 106 -4.53 11.80 2.90
N ASP A 107 -5.50 10.88 2.97
CA ASP A 107 -6.81 10.93 2.32
C ASP A 107 -7.87 11.27 3.38
N GLU A 108 -7.93 12.54 3.80
CA GLU A 108 -8.83 13.01 4.85
C GLU A 108 -10.31 12.82 4.50
N SER A 109 -10.66 12.94 3.22
CA SER A 109 -12.03 12.74 2.73
C SER A 109 -12.43 11.28 2.64
N GLN A 110 -11.46 10.37 2.65
CA GLN A 110 -11.64 8.95 2.43
C GLN A 110 -12.19 8.60 1.04
N SER A 111 -12.23 9.57 0.14
CA SER A 111 -12.76 9.37 -1.22
C SER A 111 -11.86 8.46 -2.04
N ILE A 112 -10.54 8.60 -1.90
CA ILE A 112 -9.59 7.81 -2.66
C ILE A 112 -9.62 6.35 -2.22
N ALA A 113 -9.66 6.08 -0.92
CA ALA A 113 -9.82 4.71 -0.43
C ALA A 113 -11.12 4.07 -0.96
N LYS A 114 -12.23 4.81 -0.99
CA LYS A 114 -13.51 4.33 -1.54
C LYS A 114 -13.44 4.08 -3.05
N GLU A 115 -12.83 4.97 -3.82
CA GLU A 115 -12.65 4.82 -5.27
C GLU A 115 -11.79 3.62 -5.65
N TYR A 116 -10.72 3.36 -4.90
CA TYR A 116 -9.87 2.18 -5.06
C TYR A 116 -10.52 0.89 -4.51
N GLY A 117 -11.63 1.01 -3.78
CA GLY A 117 -12.24 -0.12 -3.09
C GLY A 117 -11.33 -0.72 -2.03
N ALA A 118 -10.50 0.11 -1.39
CA ALA A 118 -9.67 -0.32 -0.27
C ALA A 118 -10.55 -0.63 0.95
N VAL A 119 -10.29 -1.74 1.63
CA VAL A 119 -11.15 -2.23 2.72
C VAL A 119 -10.42 -2.41 4.05
N CYS A 120 -9.10 -2.59 4.01
CA CYS A 120 -8.29 -2.83 5.21
C CYS A 120 -6.89 -2.22 5.08
N THR A 121 -6.11 -2.29 6.14
CA THR A 121 -4.70 -1.95 6.15
C THR A 121 -3.88 -3.12 6.71
N PRO A 122 -2.81 -3.56 6.01
CA PRO A 122 -2.37 -3.09 4.70
C PRO A 122 -3.22 -3.64 3.54
N ASP A 123 -3.42 -2.84 2.49
CA ASP A 123 -4.01 -3.25 1.22
C ASP A 123 -3.08 -2.81 0.08
N PHE A 124 -2.67 -3.72 -0.79
CA PHE A 124 -1.65 -3.50 -1.81
C PHE A 124 -2.23 -3.58 -3.20
N PHE A 125 -1.94 -2.58 -4.04
CA PHE A 125 -2.36 -2.50 -5.42
C PHE A 125 -1.13 -2.34 -6.31
N GLY A 126 -0.74 -3.41 -7.01
CA GLY A 126 0.40 -3.46 -7.92
C GLY A 126 -0.03 -3.27 -9.37
N TYR A 127 0.48 -2.24 -10.02
CA TYR A 127 0.17 -1.85 -11.39
C TYR A 127 1.37 -2.06 -12.32
N ASN A 128 1.09 -2.51 -13.54
CA ASN A 128 2.08 -2.57 -14.61
C ASN A 128 2.40 -1.17 -15.19
N ARG A 129 3.29 -1.11 -16.19
CA ARG A 129 3.68 0.14 -16.88
C ARG A 129 2.53 0.89 -17.55
N ASN A 130 1.43 0.19 -17.87
CA ASN A 130 0.23 0.75 -18.47
C ASN A 130 -0.79 1.19 -17.42
N LEU A 131 -0.41 1.16 -16.14
CA LEU A 131 -1.28 1.45 -14.99
C LEU A 131 -2.53 0.56 -14.93
N GLU A 132 -2.35 -0.70 -15.28
CA GLU A 132 -3.35 -1.76 -15.16
C GLU A 132 -3.05 -2.59 -13.92
N LEU A 133 -4.06 -2.80 -13.08
CA LEU A 133 -3.94 -3.60 -11.87
C LEU A 133 -3.57 -5.05 -12.22
N GLN A 134 -2.51 -5.54 -11.62
CA GLN A 134 -1.99 -6.88 -11.85
C GLN A 134 -1.72 -7.65 -10.55
N TYR A 135 -1.74 -6.96 -9.41
CA TYR A 135 -1.59 -7.58 -8.10
C TYR A 135 -2.47 -6.90 -7.06
N ARG A 136 -3.26 -7.69 -6.36
CA ARG A 136 -3.96 -7.31 -5.14
C ARG A 136 -3.93 -8.47 -4.16
N GLY A 137 -2.85 -8.57 -3.42
CA GLY A 137 -2.58 -9.68 -2.53
C GLY A 137 -1.77 -9.27 -1.30
N ARG A 138 -1.47 -10.24 -0.44
CA ARG A 138 -0.66 -10.04 0.76
C ARG A 138 0.80 -9.70 0.39
N ILE A 139 1.51 -9.01 1.31
CA ILE A 139 2.96 -8.86 1.16
C ILE A 139 3.68 -10.17 1.45
N ARG A 140 3.30 -10.86 2.52
CA ARG A 140 3.81 -12.20 2.89
C ARG A 140 2.90 -12.90 3.88
N GLU A 141 3.16 -14.15 4.12
CA GLU A 141 2.47 -14.93 5.14
C GLU A 141 2.94 -14.54 6.54
N LEU A 142 1.96 -14.35 7.42
CA LEU A 142 2.17 -14.11 8.85
C LEU A 142 1.57 -15.25 9.69
N LYS A 143 2.27 -15.61 10.74
CA LYS A 143 1.75 -16.41 11.84
C LYS A 143 1.93 -15.60 13.13
N ASP A 144 0.84 -15.40 13.87
CA ASP A 144 0.85 -14.60 15.10
C ASP A 144 1.52 -13.22 14.94
N LEU A 145 1.18 -12.52 13.86
CA LEU A 145 1.73 -11.22 13.47
C LEU A 145 3.27 -11.22 13.28
N LYS A 146 3.82 -12.36 12.90
CA LYS A 146 5.25 -12.48 12.56
C LYS A 146 5.40 -13.13 11.19
N PRO A 147 6.33 -12.66 10.33
CA PRO A 147 6.69 -13.36 9.11
C PRO A 147 7.12 -14.80 9.41
N ILE A 148 6.60 -15.75 8.65
CA ILE A 148 6.93 -17.17 8.84
C ILE A 148 8.34 -17.53 8.36
N ASN A 149 8.92 -16.70 7.50
CA ASN A 149 10.29 -16.86 6.98
C ASN A 149 10.84 -15.50 6.50
N SER A 150 12.11 -15.48 6.14
CA SER A 150 12.83 -14.32 5.59
C SER A 150 13.00 -14.36 4.06
N ASN A 151 12.31 -15.27 3.37
CA ASN A 151 12.36 -15.38 1.91
C ASN A 151 11.83 -14.10 1.24
N GLU A 152 12.07 -13.97 -0.05
CA GLU A 152 11.46 -12.93 -0.87
C GLU A 152 9.94 -12.91 -0.68
N SER A 153 9.37 -11.72 -0.49
CA SER A 153 7.94 -11.55 -0.22
C SER A 153 7.08 -11.95 -1.43
N ASP A 154 5.82 -12.30 -1.18
CA ASP A 154 4.86 -12.57 -2.26
C ASP A 154 4.64 -11.33 -3.13
N LEU A 155 4.59 -10.15 -2.50
CA LEU A 155 4.48 -8.86 -3.20
C LEU A 155 5.67 -8.62 -4.14
N LEU A 156 6.89 -8.76 -3.66
CA LEU A 156 8.09 -8.50 -4.47
C LEU A 156 8.19 -9.47 -5.65
N LYS A 157 7.92 -10.76 -5.42
CA LYS A 157 7.86 -11.77 -6.50
C LYS A 157 6.82 -11.41 -7.55
N ALA A 158 5.62 -11.02 -7.12
CA ALA A 158 4.54 -10.63 -8.02
C ALA A 158 4.90 -9.40 -8.85
N MET A 159 5.45 -8.35 -8.21
CA MET A 159 5.86 -7.13 -8.91
C MET A 159 7.01 -7.38 -9.90
N ARG A 160 7.95 -8.24 -9.58
CA ARG A 160 9.02 -8.66 -10.52
C ARG A 160 8.47 -9.42 -11.73
N LEU A 161 7.47 -10.28 -11.52
CA LEU A 161 6.77 -10.93 -12.63
C LEU A 161 6.06 -9.89 -13.50
N ILE A 162 5.39 -8.91 -12.91
CA ILE A 162 4.73 -7.80 -13.62
C ILE A 162 5.73 -6.98 -14.42
N ILE A 163 6.88 -6.63 -13.86
CA ILE A 163 7.96 -5.93 -14.57
C ILE A 163 8.39 -6.71 -15.81
N LYS A 164 8.58 -8.02 -15.67
CA LYS A 164 9.08 -8.90 -16.74
C LYS A 164 8.05 -9.16 -17.83
N THR A 165 6.79 -9.37 -17.47
CA THR A 165 5.75 -9.90 -18.38
C THR A 165 4.60 -8.94 -18.66
N GLY A 166 4.46 -7.88 -17.86
CA GLY A 166 3.30 -6.99 -17.84
C GLY A 166 2.07 -7.56 -17.12
N LYS A 167 2.16 -8.81 -16.63
CA LYS A 167 1.05 -9.53 -15.98
C LYS A 167 1.48 -10.04 -14.60
N GLY A 168 0.55 -10.00 -13.66
CA GLY A 168 0.71 -10.58 -12.33
C GLY A 168 0.46 -12.09 -12.30
N PRO A 169 0.76 -12.75 -11.15
CA PRO A 169 0.41 -14.16 -10.97
C PRO A 169 -1.11 -14.34 -11.02
N GLU A 170 -1.57 -15.46 -11.59
CA GLU A 170 -3.01 -15.79 -11.64
C GLU A 170 -3.57 -16.04 -10.24
N ASP A 171 -2.84 -16.81 -9.44
CA ASP A 171 -3.20 -17.10 -8.05
C ASP A 171 -2.58 -16.08 -7.12
N GLN A 172 -3.42 -15.36 -6.37
CA GLN A 172 -3.01 -14.35 -5.40
C GLN A 172 -3.71 -14.60 -4.08
N ILE A 173 -2.97 -14.49 -2.99
CA ILE A 173 -3.53 -14.64 -1.64
C ILE A 173 -3.93 -13.24 -1.15
N PRO A 174 -5.21 -13.02 -0.82
CA PRO A 174 -5.69 -11.73 -0.33
C PRO A 174 -4.89 -11.22 0.87
N SER A 175 -4.65 -9.92 0.93
CA SER A 175 -4.17 -9.27 2.14
C SER A 175 -5.21 -9.36 3.24
N MET A 176 -4.77 -9.37 4.47
CA MET A 176 -5.62 -9.39 5.65
C MET A 176 -5.12 -8.35 6.65
N GLY A 177 -6.04 -7.59 7.22
CA GLY A 177 -5.68 -6.57 8.19
C GLY A 177 -6.89 -5.93 8.88
N CYS A 178 -6.64 -4.82 9.54
CA CYS A 178 -7.68 -4.04 10.21
C CYS A 178 -8.52 -3.31 9.18
N ASN A 179 -9.85 -3.33 9.32
CA ASN A 179 -10.72 -2.52 8.48
C ASN A 179 -10.33 -1.04 8.52
N ILE A 180 -10.49 -0.33 7.41
CA ILE A 180 -10.37 1.14 7.36
C ILE A 180 -11.40 1.74 8.32
N LYS A 181 -10.99 2.77 9.06
CA LYS A 181 -11.83 3.48 10.02
C LYS A 181 -12.55 4.62 9.30
N TRP A 182 -13.75 4.31 8.85
CA TRP A 182 -14.58 5.29 8.14
C TRP A 182 -15.16 6.33 9.08
N VAL A 183 -15.17 7.59 8.64
CA VAL A 183 -15.92 8.67 9.29
C VAL A 183 -17.41 8.29 9.29
N LYS A 184 -18.05 8.44 10.44
CA LYS A 184 -19.47 8.15 10.66
C LYS A 184 -20.36 9.31 10.22
#